data_e67337294df208cc38f4a5177cef98e4
#
_entry.id   e67337294df208cc38f4a5177cef98e4
#
_cell.length_a   1.000
_cell.length_b   1.000
_cell.length_c   1.000
_cell.angle_alpha   90.00
_cell.angle_beta   90.00
_cell.angle_gamma   90.00
#
_symmetry.space_group_name_H-M   'P 1'
#
loop_
_entity.id
_entity.type
_entity.pdbx_description
1 polymer ?
#
loop_
_entity_poly.entity_id
_entity_poly.type
_entity_poly.pdbx_seq_one_letter_code
_entity_poly.pdbx_strand_id
1 'polypeptide(L)'
;TLRLALQDGRVAGPFDTVLWAIGREPAVEGLGLERAGVTRDAAGFIPVDAFQQTDIPGIHAIGDVTGRAQLTPVAIAAGRRWSDRVFGGMTDRRLDYSDIPTVVFSHPPIGTVGLSEAEAVAHHGAAAVKVYTSGFVPMYHALTPRKPRAEMKLVTVGQEQRIVGCHVIGAGADEMLQGFAVALRMGATKRDFDDTIAIHPTSAEEFVTMR
;
A
#
# COMPACT_ATOMS: atom_id res chain seq x y z
N THR A 1 -12.09 6.50 -35.86
CA THR A 1 -11.12 5.57 -35.29
C THR A 1 -9.88 6.33 -34.79
N LEU A 2 -9.42 6.00 -33.59
CA LEU A 2 -8.27 6.59 -32.94
C LEU A 2 -7.01 5.74 -33.20
N ARG A 3 -5.85 6.38 -33.23
CA ARG A 3 -4.55 5.73 -33.31
C ARG A 3 -3.62 6.27 -32.25
N LEU A 4 -2.81 5.42 -31.64
CA LEU A 4 -1.80 5.80 -30.65
C LEU A 4 -0.42 5.77 -31.30
N ALA A 5 0.26 6.91 -31.28
CA ALA A 5 1.69 6.97 -31.61
C ALA A 5 2.48 6.64 -30.35
N LEU A 6 3.32 5.63 -30.42
CA LEU A 6 4.20 5.20 -29.34
C LEU A 6 5.54 5.92 -29.43
N GLN A 7 6.26 6.02 -28.31
CA GLN A 7 7.55 6.72 -28.23
C GLN A 7 8.63 6.09 -29.14
N ASP A 8 8.51 4.79 -29.40
CA ASP A 8 9.42 4.05 -30.30
C ASP A 8 9.08 4.18 -31.79
N GLY A 9 8.13 5.09 -32.14
CA GLY A 9 7.68 5.35 -33.49
C GLY A 9 6.63 4.39 -34.04
N ARG A 10 6.25 3.35 -33.31
CA ARG A 10 5.15 2.46 -33.71
C ARG A 10 3.81 3.16 -33.59
N VAL A 11 2.86 2.76 -34.43
CA VAL A 11 1.47 3.22 -34.36
C VAL A 11 0.57 2.02 -34.08
N ALA A 12 -0.18 2.08 -33.00
CA ALA A 12 -1.17 1.09 -32.62
C ALA A 12 -2.58 1.58 -32.96
N GLY A 13 -3.44 0.70 -33.40
CA GLY A 13 -4.84 1.01 -33.80
C GLY A 13 -5.17 0.38 -35.16
N PRO A 14 -6.41 0.64 -35.65
CA PRO A 14 -7.39 1.60 -35.12
C PRO A 14 -8.12 1.13 -33.88
N PHE A 15 -8.54 2.09 -33.02
CA PHE A 15 -9.34 1.85 -31.83
C PHE A 15 -10.62 2.72 -31.89
N ASP A 16 -11.72 2.25 -31.30
CA ASP A 16 -12.95 3.03 -31.18
C ASP A 16 -12.84 4.04 -30.01
N THR A 17 -12.15 3.63 -28.94
CA THR A 17 -11.96 4.45 -27.74
C THR A 17 -10.53 4.25 -27.18
N VAL A 18 -10.00 5.30 -26.57
CA VAL A 18 -8.74 5.25 -25.80
C VAL A 18 -9.02 5.71 -24.39
N LEU A 19 -8.71 4.86 -23.40
CA LEU A 19 -8.74 5.19 -21.98
C LEU A 19 -7.35 5.68 -21.55
N TRP A 20 -7.30 6.92 -21.11
CA TRP A 20 -6.08 7.56 -20.62
C TRP A 20 -6.03 7.46 -19.10
N ALA A 21 -5.31 6.46 -18.56
CA ALA A 21 -5.27 6.15 -17.13
C ALA A 21 -3.81 6.08 -16.61
N ILE A 22 -2.99 7.09 -16.94
CA ILE A 22 -1.54 7.09 -16.74
C ILE A 22 -1.07 7.87 -15.51
N GLY A 23 -1.98 8.33 -14.65
CA GLY A 23 -1.64 9.06 -13.44
C GLY A 23 -2.75 10.00 -12.99
N ARG A 24 -2.44 10.80 -12.00
CA ARG A 24 -3.33 11.79 -11.39
C ARG A 24 -2.55 13.07 -11.11
N GLU A 25 -3.26 14.18 -11.16
CA GLU A 25 -2.81 15.49 -10.72
C GLU A 25 -3.78 16.04 -9.67
N PRO A 26 -3.32 16.91 -8.76
CA PRO A 26 -4.21 17.51 -7.76
C PRO A 26 -5.18 18.48 -8.41
N ALA A 27 -6.48 18.29 -8.20
CA ALA A 27 -7.53 19.17 -8.71
C ALA A 27 -7.72 20.37 -7.76
N VAL A 28 -6.79 21.30 -7.77
CA VAL A 28 -6.76 22.46 -6.87
C VAL A 28 -7.07 23.79 -7.55
N GLU A 29 -7.29 23.78 -8.86
CA GLU A 29 -7.57 24.98 -9.61
C GLU A 29 -8.93 25.60 -9.22
N GLY A 30 -8.98 26.92 -9.15
CA GLY A 30 -10.19 27.65 -8.76
C GLY A 30 -10.46 27.68 -7.25
N LEU A 31 -9.67 27.01 -6.41
CA LEU A 31 -9.82 27.06 -4.94
C LEU A 31 -9.33 28.39 -4.34
N GLY A 32 -8.59 29.19 -5.07
CA GLY A 32 -8.05 30.46 -4.60
C GLY A 32 -6.96 30.30 -3.55
N LEU A 33 -6.18 29.23 -3.65
CA LEU A 33 -5.08 28.92 -2.70
C LEU A 33 -4.08 30.07 -2.59
N GLU A 34 -3.78 30.71 -3.72
CA GLU A 34 -2.86 31.86 -3.81
C GLU A 34 -3.38 33.05 -2.99
N ARG A 35 -4.68 33.27 -2.97
CA ARG A 35 -5.31 34.35 -2.15
C ARG A 35 -5.31 34.02 -0.66
N ALA A 36 -5.35 32.74 -0.32
CA ALA A 36 -5.23 32.26 1.06
C ALA A 36 -3.76 32.16 1.52
N GLY A 37 -2.79 32.34 0.60
CA GLY A 37 -1.36 32.22 0.87
C GLY A 37 -0.86 30.78 0.97
N VAL A 38 -1.68 29.78 0.64
CA VAL A 38 -1.31 28.35 0.70
C VAL A 38 -0.37 28.03 -0.45
N THR A 39 0.80 27.49 -0.14
CA THR A 39 1.77 27.09 -1.14
C THR A 39 1.50 25.70 -1.69
N ARG A 40 2.00 25.44 -2.90
CA ARG A 40 1.99 24.12 -3.55
C ARG A 40 3.43 23.68 -3.83
N ASP A 41 3.67 22.37 -3.79
CA ASP A 41 4.96 21.83 -4.23
C ASP A 41 5.10 21.86 -5.77
N ALA A 42 6.27 21.43 -6.27
CA ALA A 42 6.57 21.42 -7.71
C ALA A 42 5.63 20.51 -8.53
N ALA A 43 4.99 19.52 -7.89
CA ALA A 43 4.01 18.62 -8.50
C ALA A 43 2.55 19.10 -8.35
N GLY A 44 2.35 20.27 -7.71
CA GLY A 44 1.06 20.92 -7.52
C GLY A 44 0.29 20.47 -6.28
N PHE A 45 0.84 19.57 -5.46
CA PHE A 45 0.21 19.14 -4.20
C PHE A 45 0.35 20.20 -3.10
N ILE A 46 -0.50 20.09 -2.08
CA ILE A 46 -0.48 20.96 -0.89
C ILE A 46 0.34 20.25 0.20
N PRO A 47 1.58 20.71 0.49
CA PRO A 47 2.38 20.14 1.56
C PRO A 47 1.71 20.34 2.92
N VAL A 48 1.80 19.33 3.79
CA VAL A 48 1.30 19.40 5.16
C VAL A 48 2.28 18.72 6.11
N ASP A 49 2.24 19.15 7.37
CA ASP A 49 2.98 18.52 8.46
C ASP A 49 2.37 17.18 8.89
N ALA A 50 2.88 16.59 9.99
CA ALA A 50 2.36 15.32 10.51
C ALA A 50 0.92 15.42 11.03
N PHE A 51 0.44 16.63 11.28
CA PHE A 51 -0.89 16.93 11.80
C PHE A 51 -1.87 17.45 10.74
N GLN A 52 -1.50 17.32 9.45
CA GLN A 52 -2.28 17.79 8.29
C GLN A 52 -2.43 19.32 8.20
N GLN A 53 -1.59 20.07 8.92
CA GLN A 53 -1.55 21.52 8.88
C GLN A 53 -0.73 21.97 7.67
N THR A 54 -1.26 22.92 6.88
CA THR A 54 -0.51 23.59 5.81
C THR A 54 0.43 24.64 6.41
N ASP A 55 1.17 25.34 5.57
CA ASP A 55 1.98 26.51 5.94
C ASP A 55 1.16 27.68 6.48
N ILE A 56 -0.15 27.70 6.28
CA ILE A 56 -1.07 28.72 6.79
C ILE A 56 -1.83 28.21 8.03
N PRO A 57 -1.69 28.85 9.19
CA PRO A 57 -2.41 28.46 10.40
C PRO A 57 -3.92 28.41 10.20
N GLY A 58 -4.54 27.31 10.64
CA GLY A 58 -5.99 27.09 10.54
C GLY A 58 -6.44 26.51 9.20
N ILE A 59 -5.55 26.36 8.21
CA ILE A 59 -5.85 25.68 6.95
C ILE A 59 -5.19 24.31 6.96
N HIS A 60 -5.97 23.27 6.74
CA HIS A 60 -5.53 21.88 6.72
C HIS A 60 -5.84 21.24 5.37
N ALA A 61 -5.01 20.27 4.95
CA ALA A 61 -5.27 19.47 3.76
C ALA A 61 -5.12 17.98 4.09
N ILE A 62 -6.04 17.17 3.56
CA ILE A 62 -6.08 15.72 3.77
C ILE A 62 -6.32 14.99 2.45
N GLY A 63 -5.91 13.74 2.39
CA GLY A 63 -6.14 12.87 1.24
C GLY A 63 -5.22 13.16 0.05
N ASP A 64 -5.72 12.84 -1.13
CA ASP A 64 -4.95 12.83 -2.38
C ASP A 64 -4.27 14.16 -2.68
N VAL A 65 -4.89 15.27 -2.32
CA VAL A 65 -4.38 16.63 -2.55
C VAL A 65 -3.04 16.90 -1.85
N THR A 66 -2.68 16.10 -0.84
CA THR A 66 -1.40 16.21 -0.12
C THR A 66 -0.24 15.46 -0.80
N GLY A 67 -0.52 14.65 -1.81
CA GLY A 67 0.48 13.84 -2.53
C GLY A 67 1.05 12.64 -1.76
N ARG A 68 0.63 12.40 -0.49
CA ARG A 68 1.23 11.36 0.36
C ARG A 68 0.82 9.96 -0.03
N ALA A 69 -0.46 9.62 0.09
CA ALA A 69 -1.00 8.32 -0.26
C ALA A 69 -2.40 8.50 -0.85
N GLN A 70 -2.52 8.18 -2.13
CA GLN A 70 -3.74 8.43 -2.91
C GLN A 70 -4.71 7.25 -2.79
N LEU A 71 -5.17 7.01 -1.56
CA LEU A 71 -6.08 5.93 -1.19
C LEU A 71 -7.21 6.47 -0.31
N THR A 72 -8.45 6.20 -0.70
CA THR A 72 -9.65 6.64 0.03
C THR A 72 -9.62 6.28 1.53
N PRO A 73 -9.25 5.04 1.95
CA PRO A 73 -9.17 4.71 3.38
C PRO A 73 -8.14 5.56 4.13
N VAL A 74 -7.05 5.96 3.48
CA VAL A 74 -6.01 6.82 4.07
C VAL A 74 -6.54 8.22 4.29
N ALA A 75 -7.24 8.79 3.31
CA ALA A 75 -7.90 10.10 3.43
C ALA A 75 -8.91 10.11 4.60
N ILE A 76 -9.75 9.06 4.69
CA ILE A 76 -10.72 8.89 5.78
C ILE A 76 -9.99 8.80 7.14
N ALA A 77 -8.92 8.00 7.21
CA ALA A 77 -8.14 7.83 8.42
C ALA A 77 -7.46 9.12 8.87
N ALA A 78 -6.93 9.91 7.93
CA ALA A 78 -6.35 11.22 8.20
C ALA A 78 -7.40 12.20 8.72
N GLY A 79 -8.58 12.28 8.07
CA GLY A 79 -9.67 13.16 8.46
C GLY A 79 -10.22 12.83 9.86
N ARG A 80 -10.41 11.54 10.18
CA ARG A 80 -10.87 11.10 11.51
C ARG A 80 -9.88 11.51 12.59
N ARG A 81 -8.58 11.27 12.41
CA ARG A 81 -7.55 11.63 13.40
C ARG A 81 -7.37 13.13 13.54
N TRP A 82 -7.52 13.86 12.44
CA TRP A 82 -7.58 15.31 12.48
C TRP A 82 -8.78 15.80 13.33
N SER A 83 -9.98 15.24 13.11
CA SER A 83 -11.19 15.58 13.88
C SER A 83 -11.05 15.21 15.37
N ASP A 84 -10.53 14.01 15.67
CA ASP A 84 -10.27 13.56 17.06
C ASP A 84 -9.34 14.53 17.78
N ARG A 85 -8.33 15.08 17.08
CA ARG A 85 -7.39 16.06 17.64
C ARG A 85 -8.02 17.44 17.84
N VAL A 86 -8.68 17.96 16.80
CA VAL A 86 -9.17 19.34 16.81
C VAL A 86 -10.42 19.49 17.68
N PHE A 87 -11.31 18.51 17.70
CA PHE A 87 -12.59 18.58 18.39
C PHE A 87 -12.73 17.56 19.52
N GLY A 88 -11.95 16.46 19.49
CA GLY A 88 -12.06 15.37 20.46
C GLY A 88 -11.08 15.44 21.63
N GLY A 89 -10.26 16.50 21.73
CA GLY A 89 -9.29 16.67 22.82
C GLY A 89 -8.08 15.73 22.78
N MET A 90 -7.88 14.97 21.71
CA MET A 90 -6.76 14.03 21.56
C MET A 90 -5.56 14.73 20.89
N THR A 91 -4.86 15.58 21.64
CA THR A 91 -3.86 16.54 21.12
C THR A 91 -2.76 15.94 20.25
N ASP A 92 -2.34 14.68 20.53
CA ASP A 92 -1.27 13.99 19.78
C ASP A 92 -1.79 13.09 18.66
N ARG A 93 -3.12 13.08 18.43
CA ARG A 93 -3.74 12.20 17.45
C ARG A 93 -3.37 12.61 16.03
N ARG A 94 -2.67 11.70 15.33
CA ARG A 94 -2.26 11.87 13.93
C ARG A 94 -2.26 10.54 13.20
N LEU A 95 -2.29 10.57 11.87
CA LEU A 95 -2.11 9.38 11.06
C LEU A 95 -0.61 9.07 10.95
N ASP A 96 -0.28 7.84 11.25
CA ASP A 96 0.98 7.24 10.88
C ASP A 96 0.85 6.68 9.46
N TYR A 97 1.65 7.18 8.55
CA TYR A 97 1.65 6.79 7.13
C TYR A 97 2.56 5.61 6.83
N SER A 98 3.20 5.02 7.83
CA SER A 98 3.93 3.77 7.66
C SER A 98 2.97 2.59 7.49
N ASP A 99 3.47 1.54 6.83
CA ASP A 99 2.81 0.24 6.72
C ASP A 99 1.36 0.30 6.22
N ILE A 100 1.09 1.16 5.22
CA ILE A 100 -0.22 1.25 4.59
C ILE A 100 -0.41 0.02 3.69
N PRO A 101 -1.38 -0.88 4.00
CA PRO A 101 -1.67 -1.99 3.12
C PRO A 101 -2.23 -1.49 1.80
N THR A 102 -1.72 -2.03 0.71
CA THR A 102 -2.07 -1.63 -0.64
C THR A 102 -2.36 -2.86 -1.49
N VAL A 103 -3.38 -2.77 -2.35
CA VAL A 103 -3.73 -3.81 -3.30
C VAL A 103 -3.80 -3.24 -4.70
N VAL A 104 -3.13 -3.92 -5.64
CA VAL A 104 -3.37 -3.75 -7.07
C VAL A 104 -4.37 -4.81 -7.49
N PHE A 105 -5.56 -4.38 -7.93
CA PHE A 105 -6.66 -5.26 -8.34
C PHE A 105 -6.47 -5.78 -9.77
N SER A 106 -5.27 -6.30 -10.04
CA SER A 106 -4.98 -7.09 -11.23
C SER A 106 -5.58 -8.50 -11.12
N HIS A 107 -5.41 -9.34 -12.14
CA HIS A 107 -5.85 -10.73 -12.15
C HIS A 107 -4.64 -11.64 -12.40
N PRO A 108 -4.07 -12.26 -11.35
CA PRO A 108 -4.48 -12.22 -9.93
C PRO A 108 -4.17 -10.89 -9.25
N PRO A 109 -4.82 -10.57 -8.11
CA PRO A 109 -4.52 -9.38 -7.32
C PRO A 109 -3.16 -9.47 -6.64
N ILE A 110 -2.55 -8.30 -6.39
CA ILE A 110 -1.26 -8.17 -5.71
C ILE A 110 -1.47 -7.33 -4.46
N GLY A 111 -1.21 -7.91 -3.30
CA GLY A 111 -1.27 -7.24 -2.01
C GLY A 111 0.12 -7.01 -1.43
N THR A 112 0.34 -5.86 -0.82
CA THR A 112 1.60 -5.50 -0.19
C THR A 112 1.37 -4.65 1.07
N VAL A 113 2.16 -4.89 2.11
CA VAL A 113 2.24 -4.03 3.30
C VAL A 113 3.65 -4.04 3.85
N GLY A 114 4.12 -2.89 4.33
CA GLY A 114 5.46 -2.71 4.87
C GLY A 114 6.54 -2.61 3.78
N LEU A 115 7.77 -2.92 4.16
CA LEU A 115 8.96 -2.75 3.33
C LEU A 115 9.12 -3.89 2.32
N SER A 116 9.48 -3.56 1.10
CA SER A 116 10.05 -4.52 0.17
C SER A 116 11.41 -5.01 0.67
N GLU A 117 11.89 -6.12 0.13
CA GLU A 117 13.22 -6.66 0.46
C GLU A 117 14.34 -5.61 0.22
N ALA A 118 14.27 -4.89 -0.90
CA ALA A 118 15.26 -3.86 -1.24
C ALA A 118 15.23 -2.69 -0.24
N GLU A 119 14.05 -2.22 0.14
CA GLU A 119 13.88 -1.18 1.15
C GLU A 119 14.36 -1.64 2.53
N ALA A 120 14.02 -2.87 2.93
CA ALA A 120 14.49 -3.44 4.19
C ALA A 120 16.01 -3.52 4.24
N VAL A 121 16.66 -3.97 3.17
CA VAL A 121 18.13 -3.99 3.05
C VAL A 121 18.71 -2.58 3.11
N ALA A 122 18.10 -1.62 2.44
CA ALA A 122 18.57 -0.22 2.46
C ALA A 122 18.45 0.41 3.86
N HIS A 123 17.42 0.07 4.62
CA HIS A 123 17.17 0.62 5.96
C HIS A 123 17.95 -0.09 7.08
N HIS A 124 18.13 -1.42 6.99
CA HIS A 124 18.63 -2.25 8.08
C HIS A 124 19.96 -2.94 7.78
N GLY A 125 20.42 -2.90 6.53
CA GLY A 125 21.58 -3.63 6.05
C GLY A 125 21.27 -5.10 5.73
N ALA A 126 21.96 -5.65 4.73
CA ALA A 126 21.69 -7.01 4.23
C ALA A 126 21.84 -8.09 5.29
N ALA A 127 22.80 -7.93 6.22
CA ALA A 127 23.04 -8.89 7.28
C ALA A 127 21.92 -9.00 8.32
N ALA A 128 21.07 -7.96 8.42
CA ALA A 128 19.94 -7.94 9.35
C ALA A 128 18.63 -8.43 8.72
N VAL A 129 18.57 -8.57 7.40
CA VAL A 129 17.36 -8.93 6.66
C VAL A 129 17.34 -10.43 6.38
N LYS A 130 16.21 -11.08 6.67
CA LYS A 130 15.93 -12.45 6.23
C LYS A 130 14.58 -12.48 5.51
N VAL A 131 14.53 -13.20 4.40
CA VAL A 131 13.35 -13.29 3.53
C VAL A 131 12.87 -14.74 3.50
N TYR A 132 11.56 -14.90 3.59
CA TYR A 132 10.87 -16.17 3.42
C TYR A 132 9.93 -16.07 2.22
N THR A 133 9.86 -17.13 1.43
CA THR A 133 9.00 -17.19 0.24
C THR A 133 8.26 -18.52 0.18
N SER A 134 7.02 -18.48 -0.30
CA SER A 134 6.24 -19.67 -0.64
C SER A 134 5.58 -19.48 -2.00
N GLY A 135 5.70 -20.51 -2.85
CA GLY A 135 5.07 -20.53 -4.16
C GLY A 135 4.27 -21.81 -4.35
N PHE A 136 2.96 -21.71 -4.56
CA PHE A 136 2.05 -22.85 -4.58
C PHE A 136 0.90 -22.68 -5.59
N VAL A 137 0.16 -23.75 -5.82
CA VAL A 137 -1.13 -23.70 -6.52
C VAL A 137 -2.23 -23.76 -5.47
N PRO A 138 -3.10 -22.74 -5.36
CA PRO A 138 -4.20 -22.78 -4.40
C PRO A 138 -5.03 -24.04 -4.50
N MET A 139 -5.45 -24.60 -3.37
CA MET A 139 -6.21 -25.86 -3.29
C MET A 139 -7.48 -25.83 -4.16
N TYR A 140 -8.11 -24.67 -4.32
CA TYR A 140 -9.23 -24.46 -5.23
C TYR A 140 -8.96 -24.97 -6.66
N HIS A 141 -7.71 -24.87 -7.10
CA HIS A 141 -7.27 -25.29 -8.45
C HIS A 141 -6.64 -26.70 -8.48
N ALA A 142 -6.64 -27.45 -7.38
CA ALA A 142 -5.99 -28.75 -7.30
C ALA A 142 -6.50 -29.74 -8.34
N LEU A 143 -7.80 -29.73 -8.61
CA LEU A 143 -8.46 -30.65 -9.56
C LEU A 143 -8.79 -30.01 -10.91
N THR A 144 -8.41 -28.75 -11.15
CA THR A 144 -8.69 -28.06 -12.40
C THR A 144 -7.51 -28.19 -13.38
N PRO A 145 -7.74 -28.17 -14.71
CA PRO A 145 -6.63 -28.15 -15.69
C PRO A 145 -5.75 -26.90 -15.56
N ARG A 146 -6.36 -25.76 -15.24
CA ARG A 146 -5.65 -24.49 -15.04
C ARG A 146 -5.06 -24.45 -13.63
N LYS A 147 -3.75 -24.22 -13.53
CA LYS A 147 -2.97 -24.19 -12.28
C LYS A 147 -2.37 -22.80 -12.05
N PRO A 148 -3.16 -21.74 -11.82
CA PRO A 148 -2.60 -20.44 -11.49
C PRO A 148 -1.80 -20.55 -10.19
N ARG A 149 -0.56 -20.03 -10.21
CA ARG A 149 0.29 -20.00 -9.01
C ARG A 149 -0.04 -18.78 -8.17
N ALA A 150 0.16 -18.93 -6.88
CA ALA A 150 0.28 -17.83 -5.92
C ALA A 150 1.70 -17.80 -5.38
N GLU A 151 2.20 -16.61 -5.10
CA GLU A 151 3.52 -16.39 -4.52
C GLU A 151 3.39 -15.47 -3.32
N MET A 152 4.09 -15.80 -2.24
CA MET A 152 4.09 -15.03 -1.00
C MET A 152 5.50 -14.77 -0.53
N LYS A 153 5.68 -13.62 0.12
CA LYS A 153 6.97 -13.21 0.68
C LYS A 153 6.77 -12.54 2.03
N LEU A 154 7.54 -12.96 3.03
CA LEU A 154 7.75 -12.26 4.28
C LEU A 154 9.17 -11.69 4.30
N VAL A 155 9.29 -10.43 4.70
CA VAL A 155 10.57 -9.75 4.95
C VAL A 155 10.69 -9.51 6.45
N THR A 156 11.76 -10.01 7.05
CA THR A 156 12.00 -9.91 8.49
C THR A 156 13.33 -9.25 8.78
N VAL A 157 13.45 -8.64 9.96
CA VAL A 157 14.67 -7.95 10.39
C VAL A 157 15.07 -8.31 11.83
N GLY A 158 16.37 -8.32 12.07
CA GLY A 158 16.97 -8.51 13.38
C GLY A 158 16.95 -9.97 13.86
N GLN A 159 17.49 -10.19 15.07
CA GLN A 159 17.61 -11.54 15.66
C GLN A 159 16.22 -12.15 15.97
N GLU A 160 15.28 -11.34 16.40
CA GLU A 160 13.91 -11.77 16.68
C GLU A 160 13.07 -11.94 15.42
N GLN A 161 13.63 -11.58 14.26
CA GLN A 161 12.95 -11.67 12.97
C GLN A 161 11.59 -10.96 12.95
N ARG A 162 11.58 -9.70 13.42
CA ARG A 162 10.37 -8.87 13.34
C ARG A 162 9.96 -8.73 11.89
N ILE A 163 8.69 -8.99 11.59
CA ILE A 163 8.12 -8.87 10.25
C ILE A 163 7.99 -7.39 9.90
N VAL A 164 8.62 -6.97 8.82
CA VAL A 164 8.60 -5.60 8.29
C VAL A 164 8.00 -5.50 6.90
N GLY A 165 7.75 -6.63 6.23
CA GLY A 165 7.09 -6.69 4.94
C GLY A 165 6.32 -7.99 4.76
N CYS A 166 5.12 -7.86 4.17
CA CYS A 166 4.24 -8.98 3.83
C CYS A 166 3.65 -8.73 2.45
N HIS A 167 3.93 -9.63 1.51
CA HIS A 167 3.58 -9.45 0.10
C HIS A 167 2.99 -10.73 -0.46
N VAL A 168 1.98 -10.60 -1.31
CA VAL A 168 1.28 -11.73 -1.91
C VAL A 168 0.76 -11.38 -3.29
N ILE A 169 0.93 -12.31 -4.24
CA ILE A 169 0.25 -12.30 -5.53
C ILE A 169 -0.52 -13.61 -5.66
N GLY A 170 -1.82 -13.52 -5.90
CA GLY A 170 -2.67 -14.72 -6.03
C GLY A 170 -4.13 -14.42 -5.69
N ALA A 171 -5.00 -15.39 -5.94
CA ALA A 171 -6.40 -15.29 -5.59
C ALA A 171 -6.58 -15.10 -4.08
N GLY A 172 -7.38 -14.10 -3.69
CA GLY A 172 -7.63 -13.77 -2.28
C GLY A 172 -6.56 -12.91 -1.60
N ALA A 173 -5.54 -12.44 -2.35
CA ALA A 173 -4.50 -11.54 -1.83
C ALA A 173 -5.07 -10.27 -1.20
N ASP A 174 -6.10 -9.72 -1.82
CA ASP A 174 -6.85 -8.54 -1.42
C ASP A 174 -7.57 -8.72 -0.07
N GLU A 175 -8.11 -9.91 0.19
CA GLU A 175 -8.85 -10.19 1.43
C GLU A 175 -7.90 -10.56 2.58
N MET A 176 -6.94 -11.46 2.34
CA MET A 176 -6.09 -11.98 3.42
C MET A 176 -5.10 -10.94 3.97
N LEU A 177 -4.61 -10.02 3.13
CA LEU A 177 -3.56 -9.07 3.52
C LEU A 177 -4.01 -8.18 4.68
N GLN A 178 -5.29 -7.85 4.78
CA GLN A 178 -5.82 -6.99 5.85
C GLN A 178 -5.50 -7.54 7.25
N GLY A 179 -5.62 -8.85 7.46
CA GLY A 179 -5.30 -9.49 8.74
C GLY A 179 -3.79 -9.45 9.04
N PHE A 180 -2.96 -9.75 8.04
CA PHE A 180 -1.51 -9.72 8.19
C PHE A 180 -0.96 -8.30 8.37
N ALA A 181 -1.61 -7.29 7.79
CA ALA A 181 -1.28 -5.88 8.05
C ALA A 181 -1.49 -5.49 9.51
N VAL A 182 -2.52 -6.03 10.17
CA VAL A 182 -2.74 -5.82 11.60
C VAL A 182 -1.61 -6.44 12.42
N ALA A 183 -1.21 -7.69 12.12
CA ALA A 183 -0.13 -8.37 12.80
C ALA A 183 1.21 -7.62 12.63
N LEU A 184 1.54 -7.20 11.41
CA LEU A 184 2.74 -6.41 11.13
C LEU A 184 2.75 -5.11 11.93
N ARG A 185 1.63 -4.39 11.96
CA ARG A 185 1.49 -3.15 12.73
C ARG A 185 1.60 -3.35 14.25
N MET A 186 1.28 -4.53 14.75
CA MET A 186 1.48 -4.93 16.16
C MET A 186 2.94 -5.32 16.45
N GLY A 187 3.81 -5.37 15.44
CA GLY A 187 5.22 -5.73 15.58
C GLY A 187 5.45 -7.24 15.65
N ALA A 188 4.57 -8.03 15.06
CA ALA A 188 4.69 -9.49 15.04
C ALA A 188 6.03 -9.96 14.49
N THR A 189 6.54 -11.04 15.05
CA THR A 189 7.76 -11.73 14.66
C THR A 189 7.46 -12.95 13.81
N LYS A 190 8.49 -13.50 13.15
CA LYS A 190 8.36 -14.79 12.44
C LYS A 190 7.91 -15.90 13.38
N ARG A 191 8.34 -15.87 14.64
CA ARG A 191 7.93 -16.84 15.65
C ARG A 191 6.43 -16.75 15.95
N ASP A 192 5.86 -15.54 16.04
CA ASP A 192 4.42 -15.39 16.25
C ASP A 192 3.61 -16.01 15.11
N PHE A 193 4.11 -15.92 13.87
CA PHE A 193 3.51 -16.57 12.73
C PHE A 193 3.67 -18.09 12.80
N ASP A 194 4.86 -18.60 13.13
CA ASP A 194 5.16 -20.03 13.23
C ASP A 194 4.36 -20.74 14.36
N ASP A 195 4.08 -20.01 15.43
CA ASP A 195 3.30 -20.50 16.58
C ASP A 195 1.77 -20.38 16.35
N THR A 196 1.34 -19.68 15.28
CA THR A 196 -0.07 -19.55 14.93
C THR A 196 -0.57 -20.80 14.19
N ILE A 197 -1.68 -21.37 14.67
CA ILE A 197 -2.30 -22.54 14.03
C ILE A 197 -2.87 -22.14 12.66
N ALA A 198 -2.48 -22.86 11.62
CA ALA A 198 -2.96 -22.67 10.26
C ALA A 198 -4.43 -23.04 10.09
N ILE A 199 -5.14 -22.31 9.26
CA ILE A 199 -6.49 -22.68 8.80
C ILE A 199 -6.32 -23.46 7.48
N HIS A 200 -6.45 -24.79 7.55
CA HIS A 200 -6.30 -25.66 6.39
C HIS A 200 -7.68 -26.12 5.84
N PRO A 201 -7.90 -26.14 4.50
CA PRO A 201 -7.01 -25.65 3.46
C PRO A 201 -7.33 -24.20 3.07
N THR A 202 -6.35 -23.29 3.19
CA THR A 202 -6.47 -21.90 2.74
C THR A 202 -5.16 -21.42 2.12
N SER A 203 -5.21 -20.38 1.29
CA SER A 203 -3.96 -19.75 0.82
C SER A 203 -3.26 -18.97 1.94
N ALA A 204 -4.02 -18.43 2.90
CA ALA A 204 -3.44 -17.62 4.00
C ALA A 204 -2.53 -18.44 4.93
N GLU A 205 -2.74 -19.78 5.03
CA GLU A 205 -1.89 -20.64 5.86
C GLU A 205 -0.42 -20.63 5.44
N GLU A 206 -0.14 -20.35 4.19
CA GLU A 206 1.22 -20.29 3.70
C GLU A 206 2.08 -19.23 4.39
N PHE A 207 1.48 -18.12 4.86
CA PHE A 207 2.19 -17.12 5.63
C PHE A 207 2.65 -17.61 7.01
N VAL A 208 1.91 -18.52 7.62
CA VAL A 208 2.22 -19.07 8.96
C VAL A 208 2.96 -20.41 8.89
N THR A 209 3.11 -20.99 7.70
CA THR A 209 3.81 -22.27 7.51
C THR A 209 5.15 -22.17 6.78
N MET A 210 5.54 -20.97 6.29
CA MET A 210 6.84 -20.72 5.64
C MET A 210 8.03 -21.11 6.53
N ARG A 211 9.04 -21.77 5.93
CA ARG A 211 10.29 -22.16 6.60
C ARG A 211 11.51 -21.64 5.86
#